data_65da4044758237f855ceb87a54ba9a0d
#
_entry.id   65da4044758237f855ceb87a54ba9a0d
#
_cell.length_a   1.000
_cell.length_b   1.000
_cell.length_c   1.000
_cell.angle_alpha   90.00
_cell.angle_beta   90.00
_cell.angle_gamma   90.00
#
_symmetry.space_group_name_H-M   'P 1'
#
loop_
_entity.id
_entity.type
_entity.pdbx_description
1 polymer ?
#
loop_
_entity_poly.entity_id
_entity_poly.type
_entity_poly.pdbx_seq_one_letter_code
_entity_poly.pdbx_strand_id
1 'polypeptide(L)'
;MLKASNWLIVIGGCFFILVLAVSAFWQADIRWLHFFQAWMYVATIALAFCRNRWGYFIGISAAGLWDYANLVATTFFSNGLEQLSLWIDTGHLARPDLLIAVPAWFSNLFIVVGCLWG
;
A
#
# COMPACT_ATOMS: atom_id res chain seq x y z
N MET A 1 -6.64 -15.90 18.83
CA MET A 1 -5.42 -15.79 18.01
C MET A 1 -5.81 -15.51 16.56
N LEU A 2 -5.13 -14.59 15.92
CA LEU A 2 -5.43 -14.24 14.53
C LEU A 2 -4.88 -15.29 13.57
N LYS A 3 -5.63 -15.53 12.47
CA LYS A 3 -5.16 -16.37 11.38
C LYS A 3 -3.99 -15.71 10.65
N ALA A 4 -3.20 -16.48 9.91
CA ALA A 4 -2.12 -15.96 9.09
C ALA A 4 -2.60 -14.92 8.08
N SER A 5 -3.79 -15.15 7.48
CA SER A 5 -4.41 -14.19 6.56
C SER A 5 -4.66 -12.84 7.20
N ASN A 6 -5.14 -12.81 8.45
CA ASN A 6 -5.37 -11.56 9.17
C ASN A 6 -4.06 -10.85 9.48
N TRP A 7 -3.01 -11.59 9.80
CA TRP A 7 -1.69 -11.00 10.00
C TRP A 7 -1.13 -10.36 8.73
N LEU A 8 -1.35 -10.98 7.57
CA LEU A 8 -0.97 -10.37 6.29
C LEU A 8 -1.66 -9.02 6.07
N ILE A 9 -2.96 -8.95 6.41
CA ILE A 9 -3.72 -7.71 6.30
C ILE A 9 -3.17 -6.64 7.24
N VAL A 10 -2.91 -7.02 8.49
CA VAL A 10 -2.42 -6.08 9.50
C VAL A 10 -1.03 -5.58 9.13
N ILE A 11 -0.13 -6.47 8.78
CA ILE A 11 1.25 -6.11 8.42
C ILE A 11 1.27 -5.25 7.15
N GLY A 12 0.55 -5.69 6.12
CA GLY A 12 0.45 -4.94 4.86
C GLY A 12 -0.18 -3.58 5.06
N GLY A 13 -1.26 -3.51 5.85
CA GLY A 13 -1.95 -2.26 6.16
C GLY A 13 -1.08 -1.28 6.93
N CYS A 14 -0.41 -1.75 7.98
CA CYS A 14 0.50 -0.90 8.77
C CYS A 14 1.66 -0.40 7.92
N PHE A 15 2.24 -1.26 7.10
CA PHE A 15 3.32 -0.88 6.21
C PHE A 15 2.87 0.16 5.19
N PHE A 16 1.67 -0.02 4.62
CA PHE A 16 1.13 0.94 3.66
C PHE A 16 0.80 2.29 4.29
N ILE A 17 0.29 2.31 5.52
CA ILE A 17 0.06 3.56 6.26
C ILE A 17 1.39 4.31 6.44
N LEU A 18 2.46 3.59 6.76
CA LEU A 18 3.78 4.17 6.86
C LEU A 18 4.23 4.76 5.51
N VAL A 19 4.00 4.03 4.42
CA VAL A 19 4.30 4.51 3.06
C VAL A 19 3.50 5.78 2.75
N LEU A 20 2.22 5.82 3.11
CA LEU A 20 1.39 7.01 2.90
C LEU A 20 1.92 8.20 3.70
N ALA A 21 2.36 7.99 4.94
CA ALA A 21 2.92 9.04 5.77
C ALA A 21 4.20 9.62 5.14
N VAL A 22 5.08 8.77 4.64
CA VAL A 22 6.30 9.19 3.95
C VAL A 22 5.98 9.92 2.65
N SER A 23 5.02 9.39 1.88
CA SER A 23 4.58 10.00 0.63
C SER A 23 3.96 11.38 0.86
N ALA A 24 3.18 11.54 1.93
CA ALA A 24 2.59 12.83 2.29
C ALA A 24 3.66 13.88 2.59
N PHE A 25 4.83 13.47 3.04
CA PHE A 25 5.94 14.36 3.28
C PHE A 25 6.49 14.96 1.98
N TRP A 26 6.56 14.16 0.91
CA TRP A 26 7.05 14.62 -0.39
C TRP A 26 5.96 15.26 -1.26
N GLN A 27 4.69 14.88 -1.06
CA GLN A 27 3.56 15.29 -1.90
C GLN A 27 2.56 16.09 -1.08
N ALA A 28 2.95 17.30 -0.69
CA ALA A 28 2.16 18.15 0.19
C ALA A 28 0.79 18.54 -0.39
N ASP A 29 0.67 18.68 -1.70
CA ASP A 29 -0.56 19.09 -2.40
C ASP A 29 -1.67 18.03 -2.32
N ILE A 30 -1.31 16.76 -2.15
CA ILE A 30 -2.29 15.67 -2.02
C ILE A 30 -2.23 15.01 -0.63
N ARG A 31 -1.64 15.71 0.34
CA ARG A 31 -1.48 15.19 1.70
C ARG A 31 -2.81 14.81 2.35
N TRP A 32 -3.84 15.61 2.16
CA TRP A 32 -5.16 15.35 2.70
C TRP A 32 -5.79 14.10 2.08
N LEU A 33 -5.51 13.83 0.79
CA LEU A 33 -5.96 12.61 0.12
C LEU A 33 -5.31 11.38 0.74
N HIS A 34 -4.01 11.42 1.01
CA HIS A 34 -3.32 10.36 1.71
C HIS A 34 -3.88 10.14 3.12
N PHE A 35 -4.26 11.20 3.79
CA PHE A 35 -4.90 11.12 5.11
C PHE A 35 -6.22 10.33 5.04
N PHE A 36 -7.08 10.63 4.07
CA PHE A 36 -8.33 9.89 3.87
C PHE A 36 -8.08 8.43 3.50
N GLN A 37 -7.12 8.18 2.63
CA GLN A 37 -6.74 6.80 2.28
C GLN A 37 -6.28 6.02 3.51
N ALA A 38 -5.48 6.64 4.37
CA ALA A 38 -5.00 6.00 5.60
C ALA A 38 -6.14 5.51 6.49
N TRP A 39 -7.24 6.25 6.58
CA TRP A 39 -8.42 5.85 7.37
C TRP A 39 -9.04 4.55 6.87
N MET A 40 -9.10 4.33 5.56
CA MET A 40 -9.60 3.07 5.00
C MET A 40 -8.73 1.89 5.44
N TYR A 41 -7.43 2.07 5.48
CA TYR A 41 -6.51 1.03 5.93
C TYR A 41 -6.56 0.82 7.44
N VAL A 42 -6.75 1.87 8.22
CA VAL A 42 -7.00 1.77 9.66
C VAL A 42 -8.26 0.95 9.93
N ALA A 43 -9.34 1.22 9.20
CA ALA A 43 -10.59 0.46 9.32
C ALA A 43 -10.36 -1.02 8.95
N THR A 44 -9.64 -1.30 7.88
CA THR A 44 -9.29 -2.66 7.45
C THR A 44 -8.53 -3.39 8.55
N ILE A 45 -7.52 -2.76 9.14
CA ILE A 45 -6.71 -3.35 10.20
C ILE A 45 -7.57 -3.62 11.44
N ALA A 46 -8.36 -2.65 11.87
CA ALA A 46 -9.22 -2.78 13.04
C ALA A 46 -10.21 -3.93 12.88
N LEU A 47 -10.86 -4.01 11.72
CA LEU A 47 -11.82 -5.08 11.43
C LEU A 47 -11.13 -6.44 11.33
N ALA A 48 -9.91 -6.51 10.81
CA ALA A 48 -9.14 -7.75 10.77
C ALA A 48 -8.79 -8.24 12.19
N PHE A 49 -8.41 -7.33 13.10
CA PHE A 49 -8.19 -7.67 14.50
C PHE A 49 -9.46 -8.19 15.18
N CYS A 50 -10.61 -7.60 14.85
CA CYS A 50 -11.90 -8.03 15.39
C CYS A 50 -12.47 -9.27 14.69
N ARG A 51 -11.74 -9.84 13.75
CA ARG A 51 -12.17 -11.00 12.94
C ARG A 51 -13.48 -10.74 12.20
N ASN A 52 -13.72 -9.49 11.82
CA ASN A 52 -14.93 -9.09 11.11
C ASN A 52 -14.70 -9.23 9.61
N ARG A 53 -15.58 -9.97 8.94
CA ARG A 53 -15.48 -10.22 7.49
C ARG A 53 -15.53 -8.94 6.65
N TRP A 54 -16.11 -7.86 7.15
CA TRP A 54 -16.13 -6.59 6.45
C TRP A 54 -14.74 -6.02 6.23
N GLY A 55 -13.76 -6.40 7.08
CA GLY A 55 -12.37 -6.04 6.89
C GLY A 55 -11.81 -6.60 5.58
N TYR A 56 -12.22 -7.81 5.21
CA TYR A 56 -11.79 -8.41 3.94
C TYR A 56 -12.35 -7.64 2.73
N PHE A 57 -13.61 -7.25 2.79
CA PHE A 57 -14.25 -6.51 1.69
C PHE A 57 -13.64 -5.12 1.53
N ILE A 58 -13.48 -4.39 2.63
CA ILE A 58 -12.87 -3.05 2.61
C ILE A 58 -11.41 -3.14 2.17
N GLY A 59 -10.67 -4.11 2.70
CA GLY A 59 -9.26 -4.29 2.38
C GLY A 59 -9.02 -4.60 0.92
N ILE A 60 -9.76 -5.57 0.36
CA ILE A 60 -9.60 -5.95 -1.04
C ILE A 60 -10.03 -4.82 -1.98
N SER A 61 -11.08 -4.08 -1.61
CA SER A 61 -11.54 -2.94 -2.42
C SER A 61 -10.52 -1.83 -2.44
N ALA A 62 -10.01 -1.43 -1.27
CA ALA A 62 -9.05 -0.34 -1.15
C ALA A 62 -7.70 -0.72 -1.77
N ALA A 63 -7.15 -1.86 -1.40
CA ALA A 63 -5.83 -2.29 -1.86
C ALA A 63 -5.84 -2.70 -3.33
N GLY A 64 -6.88 -3.40 -3.77
CA GLY A 64 -7.02 -3.79 -5.17
C GLY A 64 -7.19 -2.59 -6.09
N LEU A 65 -8.00 -1.62 -5.68
CA LEU A 65 -8.18 -0.40 -6.46
C LEU A 65 -6.89 0.42 -6.53
N TRP A 66 -6.15 0.51 -5.43
CA TRP A 66 -4.88 1.21 -5.41
C TRP A 66 -3.87 0.55 -6.35
N ASP A 67 -3.72 -0.78 -6.26
CA ASP A 67 -2.79 -1.53 -7.12
C ASP A 67 -3.18 -1.40 -8.59
N TYR A 68 -4.47 -1.50 -8.91
CA TYR A 68 -4.96 -1.31 -10.27
C TYR A 68 -4.63 0.09 -10.78
N ALA A 69 -4.92 1.11 -9.99
CA ALA A 69 -4.70 2.49 -10.39
C ALA A 69 -3.22 2.76 -10.66
N ASN A 70 -2.34 2.19 -9.85
CA ASN A 70 -0.91 2.48 -9.94
C ASN A 70 -0.12 1.54 -10.86
N LEU A 71 -0.72 0.41 -11.26
CA LEU A 71 -0.09 -0.53 -12.19
C LEU A 71 -0.64 -0.36 -13.62
N VAL A 72 -1.96 -0.19 -13.77
CA VAL A 72 -2.65 -0.23 -15.06
C VAL A 72 -3.08 1.16 -15.51
N ALA A 73 -3.75 1.93 -14.66
CA ALA A 73 -4.31 3.23 -15.02
C ALA A 73 -3.25 4.33 -15.08
N THR A 74 -2.15 4.19 -14.35
CA THR A 74 -1.03 5.13 -14.36
C THR A 74 0.29 4.36 -14.53
N THR A 75 1.39 5.10 -14.69
CA THR A 75 2.74 4.53 -14.80
C THR A 75 3.53 4.62 -13.48
N PHE A 76 2.86 4.88 -12.36
CA PHE A 76 3.52 5.14 -11.09
C PHE A 76 4.40 3.95 -10.65
N PHE A 77 3.86 2.72 -10.70
CA PHE A 77 4.62 1.53 -10.33
C PHE A 77 5.77 1.26 -11.30
N SER A 78 5.53 1.40 -12.61
CA SER A 78 6.57 1.23 -13.64
C SER A 78 7.70 2.24 -13.45
N ASN A 79 7.37 3.48 -13.15
CA ASN A 79 8.36 4.52 -12.87
C ASN A 79 9.15 4.22 -11.60
N GLY A 80 8.50 3.65 -10.58
CA GLY A 80 9.16 3.21 -9.37
C GLY A 80 10.17 2.09 -9.62
N LEU A 81 9.81 1.11 -10.45
CA LEU A 81 10.72 0.02 -10.84
C LEU A 81 11.92 0.55 -11.62
N GLU A 82 11.70 1.51 -12.50
CA GLU A 82 12.78 2.14 -13.26
C GLU A 82 13.76 2.84 -12.32
N GLN A 83 13.26 3.58 -11.33
CA GLN A 83 14.10 4.25 -10.35
C GLN A 83 14.88 3.25 -9.49
N LEU A 84 14.27 2.13 -9.12
CA LEU A 84 14.95 1.07 -8.37
C LEU A 84 16.09 0.48 -9.20
N SER A 85 15.85 0.19 -10.47
CA SER A 85 16.87 -0.33 -11.38
C SER A 85 18.04 0.64 -11.54
N LEU A 86 17.75 1.91 -11.73
CA LEU A 86 18.79 2.96 -11.84
C LEU A 86 19.60 3.08 -10.56
N TRP A 87 18.94 3.00 -9.41
CA TRP A 87 19.64 3.07 -8.12
C TRP A 87 20.58 1.89 -7.93
N ILE A 88 20.15 0.67 -8.28
CA ILE A 88 20.97 -0.53 -8.18
C ILE A 88 22.17 -0.43 -9.13
N ASP A 89 21.95 0.02 -10.37
CA ASP A 89 22.97 0.05 -11.41
C ASP A 89 23.99 1.18 -11.20
N THR A 90 23.53 2.37 -10.76
CA THR A 90 24.37 3.55 -10.69
C THR A 90 24.70 4.00 -9.26
N GLY A 91 24.01 3.46 -8.25
CA GLY A 91 24.15 3.90 -6.86
C GLY A 91 23.59 5.29 -6.59
N HIS A 92 22.92 5.90 -7.57
CA HIS A 92 22.36 7.26 -7.46
C HIS A 92 20.83 7.20 -7.52
N LEU A 93 20.16 7.79 -6.51
CA LEU A 93 18.72 7.85 -6.42
C LEU A 93 18.24 9.26 -6.75
N ALA A 94 17.75 9.44 -7.99
CA ALA A 94 17.32 10.75 -8.47
C ALA A 94 15.91 11.13 -8.00
N ARG A 95 15.00 10.14 -7.91
CA ARG A 95 13.59 10.37 -7.60
C ARG A 95 13.10 9.39 -6.55
N PRO A 96 13.44 9.61 -5.26
CA PRO A 96 12.99 8.72 -4.18
C PRO A 96 11.48 8.70 -3.99
N ASP A 97 10.78 9.76 -4.37
CA ASP A 97 9.33 9.84 -4.33
C ASP A 97 8.66 8.80 -5.25
N LEU A 98 9.27 8.47 -6.39
CA LEU A 98 8.77 7.44 -7.29
C LEU A 98 9.13 6.04 -6.79
N LEU A 99 10.26 5.89 -6.14
CA LEU A 99 10.71 4.59 -5.62
C LEU A 99 9.73 4.03 -4.60
N ILE A 100 9.03 4.87 -3.85
CA ILE A 100 8.08 4.45 -2.83
C ILE A 100 6.90 3.65 -3.40
N ALA A 101 6.65 3.74 -4.71
CA ALA A 101 5.62 2.95 -5.38
C ALA A 101 5.85 1.45 -5.24
N VAL A 102 7.10 1.00 -5.18
CA VAL A 102 7.45 -0.43 -5.10
C VAL A 102 7.01 -1.03 -3.76
N PRO A 103 7.46 -0.52 -2.58
CA PRO A 103 6.98 -1.06 -1.31
C PRO A 103 5.47 -0.85 -1.12
N ALA A 104 4.91 0.23 -1.65
CA ALA A 104 3.47 0.49 -1.59
C ALA A 104 2.69 -0.59 -2.32
N TRP A 105 3.11 -0.96 -3.52
CA TRP A 105 2.44 -1.98 -4.32
C TRP A 105 2.48 -3.34 -3.61
N PHE A 106 3.64 -3.73 -3.07
CA PHE A 106 3.77 -5.00 -2.35
C PHE A 106 2.95 -5.04 -1.08
N SER A 107 2.88 -3.94 -0.32
CA SER A 107 2.05 -3.90 0.90
C SER A 107 0.57 -4.05 0.59
N ASN A 108 0.08 -3.44 -0.49
CA ASN A 108 -1.30 -3.64 -0.95
C ASN A 108 -1.53 -5.07 -1.47
N LEU A 109 -0.54 -5.66 -2.11
CA LEU A 109 -0.61 -7.05 -2.54
C LEU A 109 -0.77 -8.00 -1.35
N PHE A 110 -0.06 -7.77 -0.25
CA PHE A 110 -0.22 -8.54 0.98
C PHE A 110 -1.65 -8.45 1.53
N ILE A 111 -2.24 -7.25 1.48
CA ILE A 111 -3.63 -7.06 1.91
C ILE A 111 -4.57 -7.87 1.01
N VAL A 112 -4.41 -7.80 -0.30
CA VAL A 112 -5.25 -8.53 -1.25
C VAL A 112 -5.12 -10.04 -1.02
N VAL A 113 -3.91 -10.54 -0.89
CA VAL A 113 -3.66 -11.97 -0.63
C VAL A 113 -4.29 -12.39 0.69
N GLY A 114 -4.13 -11.61 1.75
CA GLY A 114 -4.74 -11.88 3.04
C GLY A 114 -6.26 -11.91 2.99
N CYS A 115 -6.86 -10.97 2.24
CA CYS A 115 -8.32 -10.92 2.08
C CYS A 115 -8.85 -12.12 1.29
N LEU A 116 -8.15 -12.53 0.24
CA LEU A 116 -8.57 -13.69 -0.57
C LEU A 116 -8.35 -15.01 0.18
N TRP A 117 -7.33 -15.10 1.01
CA TRP A 117 -7.03 -16.29 1.79
C TRP A 117 -7.99 -16.46 2.97
N GLY A 118 -8.37 -15.35 3.58
CA GLY A 118 -9.34 -15.36 4.68
C GLY A 118 -10.75 -15.52 4.20
#